data_c853a563d273ec65a9659714557b2543
#
_entry.id   c853a563d273ec65a9659714557b2543
#
_cell.length_a   1.000
_cell.length_b   1.000
_cell.length_c   1.000
_cell.angle_alpha   90.00
_cell.angle_beta   90.00
_cell.angle_gamma   90.00
#
_symmetry.space_group_name_H-M   'P 1'
#
loop_
_entity.id
_entity.type
_entity.pdbx_description
1 polymer ?
#
loop_
_entity_poly.entity_id
_entity_poly.type
_entity_poly.pdbx_seq_one_letter_code
_entity_poly.pdbx_strand_id
1 'polypeptide(L)'
;MAEYLLDSDVLIWALRGREETVSLLENLQDRSDGPLACSALSVMEVSFGVRSGEEKMTRALLDALDVLPVTADAARRAADLLRHSKKTKNPRDWVDALIAATCLLSGATLVTYNRKDYPYLDLTLYPIPIG
;
A
#
# COMPACT_ATOMS: atom_id res chain seq x y z
N MET A 1 2.77 -7.38 14.51
CA MET A 1 3.21 -7.06 13.14
C MET A 1 1.98 -6.96 12.24
N ALA A 2 2.02 -6.03 11.30
CA ALA A 2 0.91 -5.88 10.35
C ALA A 2 0.83 -7.07 9.41
N GLU A 3 -0.38 -7.58 9.18
CA GLU A 3 -0.60 -8.68 8.25
C GLU A 3 -0.85 -8.19 6.83
N TYR A 4 -1.43 -7.00 6.70
CA TYR A 4 -1.82 -6.41 5.42
C TYR A 4 -1.27 -5.00 5.30
N LEU A 5 -0.64 -4.74 4.15
CA LEU A 5 -0.16 -3.41 3.80
C LEU A 5 -0.99 -2.90 2.63
N LEU A 6 -1.64 -1.76 2.83
CA LEU A 6 -2.55 -1.19 1.84
C LEU A 6 -1.81 -0.25 0.89
N ASP A 7 -1.96 -0.47 -0.41
CA ASP A 7 -1.41 0.44 -1.41
C ASP A 7 -2.23 1.73 -1.46
N SER A 8 -1.66 2.77 -2.00
CA SER A 8 -2.28 4.10 -2.07
C SER A 8 -3.62 4.09 -2.80
N ASP A 9 -3.76 3.30 -3.86
CA ASP A 9 -5.01 3.21 -4.62
C ASP A 9 -6.17 2.71 -3.76
N VAL A 10 -5.91 1.75 -2.89
CA VAL A 10 -6.92 1.21 -1.98
C VAL A 10 -7.37 2.29 -1.01
N LEU A 11 -6.42 3.05 -0.45
CA LEU A 11 -6.73 4.14 0.48
C LEU A 11 -7.55 5.24 -0.19
N ILE A 12 -7.16 5.61 -1.42
CA ILE A 12 -7.84 6.66 -2.17
C ILE A 12 -9.28 6.25 -2.50
N TRP A 13 -9.50 5.03 -2.97
CA TRP A 13 -10.84 4.55 -3.29
C TRP A 13 -11.72 4.45 -2.04
N ALA A 14 -11.15 4.07 -0.90
CA ALA A 14 -11.89 4.05 0.36
C ALA A 14 -12.34 5.46 0.74
N LEU A 15 -11.44 6.44 0.61
CA LEU A 15 -11.77 7.85 0.89
C LEU A 15 -12.83 8.41 -0.05
N ARG A 16 -12.88 7.91 -1.28
CA ARG A 16 -13.90 8.31 -2.26
C ARG A 16 -15.23 7.59 -2.05
N GLY A 17 -15.33 6.75 -1.02
CA GLY A 17 -16.58 6.08 -0.65
C GLY A 17 -16.95 4.90 -1.54
N ARG A 18 -15.98 4.32 -2.25
CA ARG A 18 -16.24 3.13 -3.06
C ARG A 18 -16.61 1.97 -2.14
N GLU A 19 -17.84 1.48 -2.26
CA GLU A 19 -18.41 0.51 -1.34
C GLU A 19 -17.58 -0.78 -1.25
N GLU A 20 -17.12 -1.30 -2.37
CA GLU A 20 -16.32 -2.53 -2.40
C GLU A 20 -15.02 -2.37 -1.62
N THR A 21 -14.41 -1.18 -1.71
CA THR A 21 -13.16 -0.90 -1.03
C THR A 21 -13.38 -0.72 0.47
N VAL A 22 -14.43 -0.01 0.86
CA VAL A 22 -14.77 0.16 2.28
C VAL A 22 -15.05 -1.21 2.90
N SER A 23 -15.83 -2.06 2.23
CA SER A 23 -16.11 -3.42 2.70
C SER A 23 -14.84 -4.26 2.78
N LEU A 24 -13.95 -4.13 1.81
CA LEU A 24 -12.67 -4.82 1.81
C LEU A 24 -11.85 -4.47 3.05
N LEU A 25 -11.73 -3.18 3.37
CA LEU A 25 -10.98 -2.74 4.54
C LEU A 25 -11.61 -3.23 5.84
N GLU A 26 -12.92 -3.20 5.95
CA GLU A 26 -13.62 -3.71 7.12
C GLU A 26 -13.35 -5.20 7.31
N ASN A 27 -13.43 -5.98 6.23
CA ASN A 27 -13.15 -7.42 6.30
C ASN A 27 -11.71 -7.71 6.70
N LEU A 28 -10.76 -6.97 6.14
CA LEU A 28 -9.34 -7.16 6.46
C LEU A 28 -9.06 -6.79 7.92
N GLN A 29 -9.67 -5.72 8.42
CA GLN A 29 -9.51 -5.31 9.80
C GLN A 29 -10.08 -6.36 10.75
N ASP A 30 -11.21 -6.95 10.42
CA ASP A 30 -11.83 -8.01 11.24
C ASP A 30 -10.96 -9.26 11.31
N ARG A 31 -10.21 -9.56 10.27
CA ARG A 31 -9.31 -10.74 10.24
C ARG A 31 -7.96 -10.47 10.86
N SER A 32 -7.60 -9.21 11.03
CA SER A 32 -6.27 -8.82 11.48
C SER A 32 -6.24 -8.69 13.00
N ASP A 33 -5.17 -9.16 13.64
CA ASP A 33 -4.99 -9.01 15.08
C ASP A 33 -4.56 -7.60 15.46
N GLY A 34 -4.00 -6.86 14.52
CA GLY A 34 -3.54 -5.49 14.75
C GLY A 34 -4.06 -4.54 13.69
N PRO A 35 -3.60 -3.31 13.67
CA PRO A 35 -4.03 -2.33 12.67
C PRO A 35 -3.54 -2.73 11.29
N LEU A 36 -4.28 -2.30 10.27
CA LEU A 36 -3.81 -2.38 8.89
C LEU A 36 -2.66 -1.40 8.73
N ALA A 37 -1.77 -1.67 7.78
CA ALA A 37 -0.58 -0.85 7.57
C ALA A 37 -0.59 -0.16 6.22
N CYS A 38 0.22 0.88 6.09
CA CYS A 38 0.56 1.46 4.81
C CYS A 38 2.00 1.96 4.86
N SER A 39 2.57 2.25 3.71
CA SER A 39 3.91 2.85 3.63
C SER A 39 3.81 4.36 3.90
N ALA A 40 4.87 4.93 4.45
CA ALA A 40 5.01 6.39 4.54
C ALA A 40 4.87 7.06 3.16
N LEU A 41 5.23 6.37 2.08
CA LEU A 41 5.04 6.86 0.73
C LEU A 41 3.55 7.01 0.38
N SER A 42 2.72 6.09 0.85
CA SER A 42 1.27 6.18 0.64
C SER A 42 0.68 7.35 1.41
N VAL A 43 1.22 7.67 2.59
CA VAL A 43 0.80 8.87 3.33
C VAL A 43 1.04 10.12 2.47
N MET A 44 2.21 10.20 1.84
CA MET A 44 2.53 11.32 0.95
C MET A 44 1.56 11.40 -0.23
N GLU A 45 1.33 10.29 -0.91
CA GLU A 45 0.46 10.27 -2.09
C GLU A 45 -0.99 10.62 -1.75
N VAL A 46 -1.51 10.06 -0.67
CA VAL A 46 -2.87 10.30 -0.22
C VAL A 46 -3.03 11.76 0.23
N SER A 47 -2.05 12.25 1.00
CA SER A 47 -2.08 13.63 1.50
C SER A 47 -1.99 14.65 0.36
N PHE A 48 -1.15 14.37 -0.64
CA PHE A 48 -1.01 15.24 -1.80
C PHE A 48 -2.32 15.33 -2.60
N GLY A 49 -3.03 14.21 -2.71
CA GLY A 49 -4.26 14.13 -3.50
C GLY A 49 -5.54 14.46 -2.74
N VAL A 50 -5.46 14.92 -1.47
CA VAL A 50 -6.65 15.20 -0.68
C VAL A 50 -7.47 16.31 -1.33
N ARG A 51 -8.78 16.10 -1.40
CA ARG A 51 -9.71 17.08 -1.96
C ARG A 51 -10.30 17.95 -0.85
N SER A 52 -10.75 19.15 -1.24
CA SER A 52 -11.44 20.03 -0.32
C SER A 52 -12.65 19.31 0.30
N GLY A 53 -12.73 19.35 1.62
CA GLY A 53 -13.79 18.66 2.37
C GLY A 53 -13.44 17.26 2.80
N GLU A 54 -12.32 16.70 2.34
CA GLU A 54 -11.89 15.35 2.69
C GLU A 54 -10.81 15.31 3.79
N GLU A 55 -10.32 16.46 4.23
CA GLU A 55 -9.16 16.54 5.12
C GLU A 55 -9.34 15.76 6.43
N LYS A 56 -10.51 15.92 7.03
CA LYS A 56 -10.82 15.29 8.32
C LYS A 56 -10.88 13.77 8.19
N MET A 57 -11.55 13.29 7.16
CA MET A 57 -11.69 11.86 6.88
C MET A 57 -10.34 11.23 6.54
N THR A 58 -9.54 11.94 5.76
CA THR A 58 -8.20 11.50 5.37
C THR A 58 -7.30 11.34 6.60
N ARG A 59 -7.31 12.34 7.48
CA ARG A 59 -6.53 12.26 8.72
C ARG A 59 -6.99 11.11 9.59
N ALA A 60 -8.29 10.92 9.75
CA ALA A 60 -8.82 9.83 10.56
C ALA A 60 -8.40 8.46 10.01
N LEU A 61 -8.45 8.29 8.70
CA LEU A 61 -8.02 7.04 8.08
C LEU A 61 -6.53 6.79 8.31
N LEU A 62 -5.67 7.76 8.03
CA LEU A 62 -4.24 7.60 8.17
C LEU A 62 -3.82 7.41 9.63
N ASP A 63 -4.49 8.07 10.57
CA ASP A 63 -4.20 7.92 12.00
C ASP A 63 -4.56 6.53 12.52
N ALA A 64 -5.49 5.85 11.87
CA ALA A 64 -5.91 4.50 12.25
C ALA A 64 -4.98 3.41 11.72
N LEU A 65 -4.06 3.76 10.82
CA LEU A 65 -3.15 2.80 10.20
C LEU A 65 -1.79 2.78 10.92
N ASP A 66 -1.12 1.63 10.82
CA ASP A 66 0.28 1.52 11.20
C ASP A 66 1.11 1.97 9.98
N VAL A 67 1.73 3.14 10.09
CA VAL A 67 2.52 3.70 8.99
C VAL A 67 3.95 3.18 9.09
N LEU A 68 4.38 2.42 8.10
CA LEU A 68 5.73 1.84 8.08
C LEU A 68 6.69 2.79 7.38
N PRO A 69 7.86 3.06 8.00
CA PRO A 69 8.82 3.99 7.42
C PRO A 69 9.55 3.38 6.22
N VAL A 70 10.08 4.24 5.38
CA VAL A 70 11.00 3.83 4.30
C VAL A 70 12.40 3.78 4.89
N THR A 71 12.89 2.57 5.13
CA THR A 71 14.20 2.37 5.76
C THR A 71 15.30 2.22 4.72
N ALA A 72 16.57 2.28 5.17
CA ALA A 72 17.71 2.00 4.31
C ALA A 72 17.65 0.56 3.77
N ASP A 73 17.19 -0.39 4.60
CA ASP A 73 17.01 -1.77 4.15
C ASP A 73 15.96 -1.87 3.06
N ALA A 74 14.85 -1.16 3.19
CA ALA A 74 13.84 -1.12 2.14
C ALA A 74 14.39 -0.52 0.85
N ALA A 75 15.20 0.53 0.95
CA ALA A 75 15.82 1.15 -0.22
C ALA A 75 16.76 0.17 -0.94
N ARG A 76 17.58 -0.57 -0.20
CA ARG A 76 18.48 -1.58 -0.77
C ARG A 76 17.69 -2.69 -1.45
N ARG A 77 16.64 -3.18 -0.78
CA ARG A 77 15.80 -4.25 -1.33
C ARG A 77 15.07 -3.77 -2.59
N ALA A 78 14.58 -2.53 -2.59
CA ALA A 78 13.93 -1.94 -3.76
C ALA A 78 14.89 -1.88 -4.96
N ALA A 79 16.14 -1.51 -4.72
CA ALA A 79 17.15 -1.48 -5.77
C ALA A 79 17.34 -2.88 -6.39
N ASP A 80 17.36 -3.92 -5.55
CA ASP A 80 17.46 -5.29 -6.04
C ASP A 80 16.24 -5.70 -6.86
N LEU A 81 15.03 -5.35 -6.39
CA LEU A 81 13.80 -5.64 -7.13
C LEU A 81 13.82 -4.98 -8.50
N LEU A 82 14.22 -3.71 -8.57
CA LEU A 82 14.28 -2.98 -9.82
C LEU A 82 15.33 -3.57 -10.77
N ARG A 83 16.47 -3.98 -10.23
CA ARG A 83 17.57 -4.52 -11.02
C ARG A 83 17.17 -5.82 -11.74
N HIS A 84 16.31 -6.61 -11.13
CA HIS A 84 15.87 -7.89 -11.65
C HIS A 84 14.49 -7.85 -12.30
N SER A 85 13.92 -6.65 -12.45
CA SER A 85 12.60 -6.44 -13.03
C SER A 85 12.73 -5.97 -14.48
N LYS A 86 11.69 -6.29 -15.28
CA LYS A 86 11.57 -5.82 -16.66
C LYS A 86 10.89 -4.45 -16.77
N LYS A 87 10.57 -3.82 -15.65
CA LYS A 87 9.93 -2.51 -15.65
C LYS A 87 10.89 -1.44 -16.18
N THR A 88 10.32 -0.34 -16.66
CA THR A 88 11.06 0.74 -17.30
C THR A 88 11.91 1.58 -16.34
N LYS A 89 11.70 1.39 -15.04
CA LYS A 89 12.50 2.05 -13.98
C LYS A 89 12.34 3.56 -13.96
N ASN A 90 11.13 4.04 -14.30
CA ASN A 90 10.81 5.44 -14.13
C ASN A 90 10.54 5.75 -12.64
N PRO A 91 10.38 7.03 -12.25
CA PRO A 91 10.16 7.37 -10.83
C PRO A 91 8.96 6.67 -10.21
N ARG A 92 7.91 6.40 -10.97
CA ARG A 92 6.73 5.67 -10.46
C ARG A 92 7.11 4.25 -10.08
N ASP A 93 7.92 3.58 -10.91
CA ASP A 93 8.38 2.22 -10.62
C ASP A 93 9.22 2.19 -9.35
N TRP A 94 10.00 3.23 -9.07
CA TRP A 94 10.80 3.33 -7.85
C TRP A 94 9.92 3.39 -6.61
N VAL A 95 8.84 4.17 -6.66
CA VAL A 95 7.88 4.27 -5.55
C VAL A 95 7.24 2.91 -5.31
N ASP A 96 6.78 2.25 -6.37
CA ASP A 96 6.16 0.93 -6.25
C ASP A 96 7.15 -0.10 -5.69
N ALA A 97 8.42 -0.05 -6.14
CA ALA A 97 9.45 -0.95 -5.63
C ALA A 97 9.73 -0.72 -4.14
N LEU A 98 9.71 0.52 -3.68
CA LEU A 98 9.89 0.84 -2.26
C LEU A 98 8.72 0.32 -1.42
N ILE A 99 7.51 0.44 -1.93
CA ILE A 99 6.32 -0.11 -1.25
C ILE A 99 6.43 -1.63 -1.19
N ALA A 100 6.80 -2.27 -2.29
CA ALA A 100 6.98 -3.72 -2.34
C ALA A 100 8.07 -4.18 -1.36
N ALA A 101 9.20 -3.47 -1.33
CA ALA A 101 10.30 -3.80 -0.42
C ALA A 101 9.89 -3.68 1.04
N THR A 102 9.17 -2.63 1.39
CA THR A 102 8.63 -2.43 2.74
C THR A 102 7.72 -3.59 3.11
N CYS A 103 6.87 -4.00 2.18
CA CYS A 103 5.96 -5.13 2.37
C CYS A 103 6.73 -6.43 2.62
N LEU A 104 7.74 -6.70 1.81
CA LEU A 104 8.56 -7.92 1.94
C LEU A 104 9.29 -7.96 3.28
N LEU A 105 9.86 -6.84 3.70
CA LEU A 105 10.61 -6.78 4.95
C LEU A 105 9.70 -6.92 6.18
N SER A 106 8.46 -6.48 6.08
CA SER A 106 7.49 -6.60 7.18
C SER A 106 6.78 -7.95 7.21
N GLY A 107 6.90 -8.74 6.15
CA GLY A 107 6.20 -10.02 6.04
C GLY A 107 4.71 -9.89 5.76
N ALA A 108 4.26 -8.72 5.34
CA ALA A 108 2.84 -8.45 5.09
C ALA A 108 2.42 -8.89 3.70
N THR A 109 1.11 -9.02 3.52
CA THR A 109 0.48 -9.22 2.20
C THR A 109 0.08 -7.85 1.66
N LEU A 110 0.44 -7.56 0.43
CA LEU A 110 0.12 -6.28 -0.21
C LEU A 110 -1.30 -6.31 -0.76
N VAL A 111 -2.09 -5.29 -0.43
CA VAL A 111 -3.45 -5.13 -0.93
C VAL A 111 -3.43 -3.99 -1.94
N THR A 112 -3.64 -4.33 -3.20
CA THR A 112 -3.57 -3.36 -4.31
C THR A 112 -4.53 -3.74 -5.43
N TYR A 113 -5.08 -2.74 -6.09
CA TYR A 113 -5.83 -2.93 -7.33
C TYR A 113 -4.92 -2.99 -8.56
N ASN A 114 -3.70 -2.46 -8.45
CA ASN A 114 -2.76 -2.37 -9.57
C ASN A 114 -1.73 -3.49 -9.54
N ARG A 115 -2.20 -4.74 -9.62
CA ARG A 115 -1.35 -5.91 -9.49
C ARG A 115 -0.20 -5.93 -10.50
N LYS A 116 -0.42 -5.44 -11.70
CA LYS A 116 0.59 -5.41 -12.77
C LYS A 116 1.78 -4.50 -12.43
N ASP A 117 1.62 -3.56 -11.50
CA ASP A 117 2.69 -2.67 -11.07
C ASP A 117 3.65 -3.36 -10.10
N TYR A 118 3.31 -4.57 -9.65
CA TYR A 118 4.08 -5.32 -8.66
C TYR A 118 4.46 -6.71 -9.19
N PRO A 119 5.31 -6.78 -10.24
CA PRO A 119 5.68 -8.07 -10.86
C PRO A 119 6.82 -8.76 -10.10
N TYR A 120 6.72 -8.83 -8.79
CA TYR A 120 7.78 -9.37 -7.93
C TYR A 120 7.35 -10.72 -7.36
N LEU A 121 8.07 -11.79 -7.70
CA LEU A 121 7.67 -13.16 -7.39
C LEU A 121 7.55 -13.43 -5.89
N ASP A 122 8.42 -12.84 -5.09
CA ASP A 122 8.41 -13.09 -3.64
C ASP A 122 7.34 -12.31 -2.90
N LEU A 123 6.69 -11.34 -3.58
CA LEU A 123 5.67 -10.52 -2.98
C LEU A 123 4.32 -11.21 -3.02
N THR A 124 3.66 -11.31 -1.86
CA THR A 124 2.32 -11.87 -1.79
C THR A 124 1.30 -10.75 -1.98
N LEU A 125 0.43 -10.92 -2.98
CA LEU A 125 -0.65 -9.99 -3.27
C LEU A 125 -1.96 -10.56 -2.78
N TYR A 126 -2.77 -9.72 -2.12
CA TYR A 126 -4.09 -10.14 -1.67
C TYR A 126 -5.01 -10.31 -2.89
N PRO A 127 -5.74 -11.44 -2.98
CA PRO A 127 -6.62 -11.66 -4.14
C PRO A 127 -7.91 -10.87 -4.00
N ILE A 128 -7.92 -9.64 -4.51
CA ILE A 128 -9.13 -8.81 -4.51
C ILE A 128 -10.09 -9.34 -5.58
N PRO A 129 -11.36 -9.58 -5.22
CA PRO A 129 -12.34 -10.02 -6.22
C PRO A 129 -12.50 -8.97 -7.32
N ILE A 130 -12.53 -9.43 -8.57
CA ILE A 130 -12.80 -8.60 -9.74
C ILE A 130 -14.31 -8.57 -9.94
N GLY A 131 -14.85 -7.37 -9.95
CA GLY A 131 -16.29 -7.31 -10.14
C GLY A 131 -16.82 -5.92 -10.17
#